data_5e931c3035c728a2a2a7f385cca1be1b
#
_entry.id   5e931c3035c728a2a2a7f385cca1be1b
#
_cell.length_a   1.000
_cell.length_b   1.000
_cell.length_c   1.000
_cell.angle_alpha   90.00
_cell.angle_beta   90.00
_cell.angle_gamma   90.00
#
_symmetry.space_group_name_H-M   'P 1'
#
loop_
_entity.id
_entity.type
_entity.pdbx_description
1 polymer ?
#
loop_
_entity_poly.entity_id
_entity_poly.type
_entity_poly.pdbx_seq_one_letter_code
_entity_poly.pdbx_strand_id
1 'polypeptide(L)'
;MPAAADDVAATDGRPVNSGAPESAPPGPPEATGLRLLAVHAHPDDESSKGAATMARYVRSGVDVMVATLTGGERGDILNKAMERPEVRANLPRIRREEMDKAREILGVQQRFLGFTDSGLPEGDPLPPLPDGCFALEKLEDAAEPLVALVREFRPHVLLTYDENGGYPHPDHVKTHEVAIEAFEAAADPDRYPGSGRPWQPLKLYYFATFHKARITALHEELVRRGLESPYAEWLANWEDEPEGRKALEITTQVPCGAFFSIRDQALLAHATQIDPESSWFACPPDAQQAAWPTEDYHLARSLVDTELPEDDLFAGIRERVSR
;
A
#
# COMPACT_ATOMS: atom_id res chain seq x y z
N MET A 1 -10.58 -41.51 -63.52
CA MET A 1 -11.00 -40.70 -64.67
C MET A 1 -12.48 -40.48 -64.62
N PRO A 2 -13.08 -39.30 -64.87
CA PRO A 2 -12.53 -37.91 -64.86
C PRO A 2 -13.12 -37.07 -63.68
N ALA A 3 -12.54 -36.06 -63.22
CA ALA A 3 -12.44 -34.67 -63.64
C ALA A 3 -13.76 -33.90 -63.76
N ALA A 4 -13.91 -32.88 -62.89
CA ALA A 4 -14.55 -31.58 -63.09
C ALA A 4 -14.40 -30.78 -61.82
N ALA A 5 -13.72 -29.75 -61.85
CA ALA A 5 -13.90 -28.35 -62.25
C ALA A 5 -14.43 -27.44 -61.15
N ASP A 6 -13.56 -26.59 -60.75
CA ASP A 6 -13.60 -25.21 -60.28
C ASP A 6 -14.97 -24.60 -59.95
N ASP A 7 -15.03 -24.02 -58.74
CA ASP A 7 -15.76 -22.77 -58.57
C ASP A 7 -15.03 -21.84 -57.58
N VAL A 8 -14.64 -20.67 -58.08
CA VAL A 8 -13.89 -19.62 -57.42
C VAL A 8 -14.88 -18.70 -56.72
N ALA A 9 -14.94 -18.74 -55.43
CA ALA A 9 -15.69 -17.75 -54.64
C ALA A 9 -14.74 -16.57 -54.27
N ALA A 10 -15.14 -15.38 -54.69
CA ALA A 10 -14.47 -14.10 -54.48
C ALA A 10 -14.31 -13.78 -52.99
N THR A 11 -13.07 -13.48 -52.57
CA THR A 11 -12.78 -12.95 -51.25
C THR A 11 -13.10 -11.47 -51.23
N ASP A 12 -14.06 -11.11 -50.37
CA ASP A 12 -14.48 -9.75 -50.04
C ASP A 12 -13.34 -9.04 -49.27
N GLY A 13 -12.68 -8.11 -49.97
CA GLY A 13 -11.58 -7.31 -49.45
C GLY A 13 -12.08 -6.22 -48.50
N ARG A 14 -12.19 -6.51 -47.21
CA ARG A 14 -12.29 -5.44 -46.19
C ARG A 14 -10.95 -4.78 -45.97
N PRO A 15 -10.86 -3.43 -45.94
CA PRO A 15 -9.62 -2.77 -45.65
C PRO A 15 -9.22 -3.03 -44.20
N VAL A 16 -8.01 -3.54 -43.99
CA VAL A 16 -7.37 -3.64 -42.71
C VAL A 16 -7.16 -2.20 -42.18
N ASN A 17 -7.88 -1.87 -41.14
CA ASN A 17 -7.75 -0.58 -40.46
C ASN A 17 -6.31 -0.50 -39.89
N SER A 18 -5.46 0.26 -40.55
CA SER A 18 -4.13 0.62 -40.06
C SER A 18 -4.31 1.49 -38.83
N GLY A 19 -4.30 0.86 -37.65
CA GLY A 19 -4.27 1.58 -36.36
C GLY A 19 -3.16 2.61 -36.39
N ALA A 20 -3.52 3.87 -36.09
CA ALA A 20 -2.54 4.93 -35.86
C ALA A 20 -1.53 4.44 -34.83
N PRO A 21 -0.25 4.81 -34.91
CA PRO A 21 0.75 4.40 -33.93
C PRO A 21 0.30 4.89 -32.55
N GLU A 22 0.18 3.94 -31.62
CA GLU A 22 -0.07 4.20 -30.22
C GLU A 22 0.95 5.26 -29.77
N SER A 23 0.45 6.41 -29.32
CA SER A 23 1.30 7.53 -28.90
C SER A 23 2.31 7.02 -27.87
N ALA A 24 3.59 7.30 -28.10
CA ALA A 24 4.65 6.96 -27.17
C ALA A 24 4.23 7.36 -25.75
N PRO A 25 4.52 6.53 -24.73
CA PRO A 25 4.14 6.87 -23.35
C PRO A 25 4.70 8.26 -23.02
N PRO A 26 3.92 9.12 -22.35
CA PRO A 26 4.38 10.43 -21.97
C PRO A 26 5.71 10.29 -21.19
N GLY A 27 6.66 11.18 -21.47
CA GLY A 27 7.94 11.23 -20.78
C GLY A 27 7.80 11.29 -19.26
N PRO A 28 8.89 11.12 -18.50
CA PRO A 28 8.83 11.20 -17.04
C PRO A 28 8.20 12.55 -16.63
N PRO A 29 7.32 12.54 -15.61
CA PRO A 29 6.67 13.76 -15.15
C PRO A 29 7.71 14.76 -14.62
N GLU A 30 7.42 16.05 -14.75
CA GLU A 30 8.25 17.08 -14.12
C GLU A 30 8.23 16.89 -12.59
N ALA A 31 9.40 16.98 -11.96
CA ALA A 31 9.51 16.87 -10.50
C ALA A 31 8.77 18.02 -9.83
N THR A 32 7.85 17.69 -8.93
CA THR A 32 7.03 18.69 -8.20
C THR A 32 7.73 19.26 -6.96
N GLY A 33 8.85 18.65 -6.53
CA GLY A 33 9.48 18.91 -5.25
C GLY A 33 8.71 18.37 -4.02
N LEU A 34 7.54 17.77 -4.25
CA LEU A 34 6.73 17.16 -3.20
C LEU A 34 7.28 15.77 -2.85
N ARG A 35 7.20 15.38 -1.57
CA ARG A 35 7.70 14.09 -1.08
C ARG A 35 6.70 13.46 -0.13
N LEU A 36 6.44 12.15 -0.35
CA LEU A 36 5.58 11.29 0.45
C LEU A 36 6.41 10.15 1.04
N LEU A 37 6.27 9.90 2.34
CA LEU A 37 6.86 8.75 3.02
C LEU A 37 5.73 7.86 3.55
N ALA A 38 5.67 6.61 3.09
CA ALA A 38 4.79 5.59 3.64
C ALA A 38 5.61 4.68 4.57
N VAL A 39 5.08 4.43 5.77
CA VAL A 39 5.75 3.67 6.83
C VAL A 39 4.98 2.39 7.08
N HIS A 40 5.60 1.26 6.82
CA HIS A 40 5.01 -0.08 6.90
C HIS A 40 5.83 -1.03 7.76
N ALA A 41 5.17 -2.01 8.36
CA ALA A 41 5.81 -2.99 9.23
C ALA A 41 6.61 -4.03 8.44
N HIS A 42 6.01 -4.60 7.39
CA HIS A 42 6.54 -5.75 6.65
C HIS A 42 6.58 -5.50 5.14
N PRO A 43 7.42 -6.26 4.40
CA PRO A 43 7.30 -6.35 2.94
C PRO A 43 5.95 -6.97 2.56
N ASP A 44 5.17 -6.34 1.72
CA ASP A 44 3.82 -6.58 1.21
C ASP A 44 2.76 -5.57 1.71
N ASP A 45 2.96 -4.99 2.87
CA ASP A 45 2.03 -3.99 3.42
C ASP A 45 1.88 -2.78 2.47
N GLU A 46 2.98 -2.32 1.85
CA GLU A 46 2.97 -1.20 0.90
C GLU A 46 2.14 -1.51 -0.33
N SER A 47 2.07 -2.79 -0.72
CA SER A 47 1.30 -3.25 -1.87
C SER A 47 -0.18 -3.45 -1.54
N SER A 48 -0.50 -3.76 -0.28
CA SER A 48 -1.88 -3.94 0.20
C SER A 48 -2.55 -2.66 0.68
N LYS A 49 -1.76 -1.62 1.03
CA LYS A 49 -2.24 -0.37 1.64
C LYS A 49 -1.54 0.83 1.01
N GLY A 50 -2.27 1.61 0.22
CA GLY A 50 -1.78 2.85 -0.40
C GLY A 50 -1.00 2.68 -1.70
N ALA A 51 -0.91 1.48 -2.26
CA ALA A 51 -0.12 1.19 -3.46
C ALA A 51 -0.57 1.98 -4.69
N ALA A 52 -1.86 2.00 -4.98
CA ALA A 52 -2.40 2.72 -6.13
C ALA A 52 -2.23 4.24 -5.97
N THR A 53 -2.37 4.75 -4.76
CA THR A 53 -2.10 6.15 -4.41
C THR A 53 -0.63 6.49 -4.63
N MET A 54 0.30 5.67 -4.14
CA MET A 54 1.72 5.88 -4.32
C MET A 54 2.11 5.87 -5.80
N ALA A 55 1.63 4.89 -6.58
CA ALA A 55 1.86 4.83 -8.02
C ALA A 55 1.30 6.06 -8.76
N ARG A 56 0.11 6.54 -8.38
CA ARG A 56 -0.46 7.79 -8.90
C ARG A 56 0.43 8.98 -8.61
N TYR A 57 0.93 9.13 -7.38
CA TYR A 57 1.79 10.25 -7.01
C TYR A 57 3.15 10.20 -7.71
N VAL A 58 3.78 9.03 -7.80
CA VAL A 58 4.99 8.85 -8.63
C VAL A 58 4.73 9.31 -10.06
N ARG A 59 3.62 8.88 -10.66
CA ARG A 59 3.24 9.30 -12.02
C ARG A 59 2.99 10.80 -12.14
N SER A 60 2.69 11.47 -11.04
CA SER A 60 2.48 12.93 -10.99
C SER A 60 3.73 13.71 -10.60
N GLY A 61 4.91 13.09 -10.56
CA GLY A 61 6.19 13.73 -10.26
C GLY A 61 6.46 13.98 -8.78
N VAL A 62 5.76 13.28 -7.88
CA VAL A 62 6.06 13.27 -6.44
C VAL A 62 7.14 12.24 -6.17
N ASP A 63 8.13 12.59 -5.35
CA ASP A 63 9.08 11.63 -4.81
C ASP A 63 8.39 10.80 -3.72
N VAL A 64 8.29 9.48 -3.93
CA VAL A 64 7.64 8.57 -2.98
C VAL A 64 8.66 7.57 -2.44
N MET A 65 8.69 7.43 -1.11
CA MET A 65 9.53 6.45 -0.42
C MET A 65 8.67 5.57 0.51
N VAL A 66 9.01 4.30 0.57
CA VAL A 66 8.48 3.33 1.52
C VAL A 66 9.57 3.02 2.55
N ALA A 67 9.28 3.21 3.83
CA ALA A 67 10.06 2.71 4.94
C ALA A 67 9.43 1.41 5.44
N THR A 68 10.20 0.31 5.44
CA THR A 68 9.77 -1.00 5.92
C THR A 68 10.56 -1.33 7.18
N LEU A 69 9.86 -1.50 8.32
CA LEU A 69 10.50 -1.57 9.64
C LEU A 69 11.24 -2.89 9.83
N THR A 70 10.64 -4.00 9.42
CA THR A 70 11.19 -5.36 9.54
C THR A 70 11.34 -6.04 8.18
N GLY A 71 11.96 -7.21 8.14
CA GLY A 71 12.06 -8.02 6.93
C GLY A 71 10.96 -9.09 6.80
N GLY A 72 10.03 -9.19 7.75
CA GLY A 72 8.99 -10.22 7.77
C GLY A 72 9.55 -11.64 7.97
N GLU A 73 10.67 -11.77 8.70
CA GLU A 73 11.43 -13.01 8.82
C GLU A 73 10.68 -14.13 9.55
N ARG A 74 9.72 -13.75 10.43
CA ARG A 74 8.93 -14.69 11.23
C ARG A 74 7.51 -14.88 10.70
N GLY A 75 7.18 -14.26 9.57
CA GLY A 75 5.91 -14.47 8.89
C GLY A 75 5.78 -15.86 8.31
N ASP A 76 4.54 -16.32 8.18
CA ASP A 76 4.23 -17.57 7.47
C ASP A 76 4.32 -17.39 5.96
N ILE A 77 4.43 -18.51 5.24
CA ILE A 77 4.25 -18.54 3.79
C ILE A 77 2.76 -18.74 3.52
N LEU A 78 2.07 -17.68 3.13
CA LEU A 78 0.61 -17.68 2.96
C LEU A 78 0.20 -18.28 1.61
N ASN A 79 1.07 -18.22 0.60
CA ASN A 79 0.86 -18.89 -0.68
C ASN A 79 1.30 -20.34 -0.61
N LYS A 80 0.32 -21.27 -0.59
CA LYS A 80 0.58 -22.72 -0.49
C LYS A 80 1.47 -23.26 -1.61
N ALA A 81 1.46 -22.67 -2.80
CA ALA A 81 2.33 -23.07 -3.90
C ALA A 81 3.82 -22.75 -3.63
N MET A 82 4.09 -21.82 -2.71
CA MET A 82 5.43 -21.44 -2.25
C MET A 82 5.85 -22.15 -0.97
N GLU A 83 4.97 -22.91 -0.30
CA GLU A 83 5.26 -23.64 0.93
C GLU A 83 6.19 -24.84 0.67
N ARG A 84 7.49 -24.55 0.61
CA ARG A 84 8.54 -25.54 0.36
C ARG A 84 9.71 -25.33 1.33
N PRO A 85 10.40 -26.41 1.78
CA PRO A 85 11.50 -26.30 2.75
C PRO A 85 12.59 -25.30 2.33
N GLU A 86 12.96 -25.29 1.04
CA GLU A 86 13.97 -24.37 0.52
C GLU A 86 13.51 -22.90 0.50
N VAL A 87 12.20 -22.64 0.33
CA VAL A 87 11.63 -21.29 0.42
C VAL A 87 11.64 -20.83 1.88
N ARG A 88 11.17 -21.67 2.80
CA ARG A 88 11.16 -21.37 4.23
C ARG A 88 12.57 -21.11 4.77
N ALA A 89 13.57 -21.90 4.36
CA ALA A 89 14.96 -21.71 4.76
C ALA A 89 15.59 -20.40 4.25
N ASN A 90 15.03 -19.81 3.20
CA ASN A 90 15.54 -18.59 2.56
C ASN A 90 14.54 -17.43 2.61
N LEU A 91 13.50 -17.53 3.43
CA LEU A 91 12.39 -16.57 3.46
C LEU A 91 12.85 -15.10 3.59
N PRO A 92 13.79 -14.73 4.49
CA PRO A 92 14.22 -13.33 4.62
C PRO A 92 14.84 -12.76 3.33
N ARG A 93 15.61 -13.58 2.59
CA ARG A 93 16.19 -13.17 1.31
C ARG A 93 15.11 -13.04 0.23
N ILE A 94 14.21 -14.03 0.17
CA ILE A 94 13.15 -14.07 -0.84
C ILE A 94 12.22 -12.86 -0.66
N ARG A 95 11.78 -12.54 0.56
CA ARG A 95 10.92 -11.38 0.83
C ARG A 95 11.58 -10.05 0.46
N ARG A 96 12.90 -9.93 0.60
CA ARG A 96 13.63 -8.75 0.11
C ARG A 96 13.62 -8.66 -1.41
N GLU A 97 13.80 -9.78 -2.11
CA GLU A 97 13.73 -9.85 -3.59
C GLU A 97 12.30 -9.58 -4.11
N GLU A 98 11.28 -10.01 -3.38
CA GLU A 98 9.88 -9.72 -3.65
C GLU A 98 9.61 -8.21 -3.49
N MET A 99 10.06 -7.61 -2.39
CA MET A 99 9.97 -6.16 -2.14
C MET A 99 10.69 -5.34 -3.22
N ASP A 100 11.88 -5.80 -3.68
CA ASP A 100 12.60 -5.13 -4.77
C ASP A 100 11.79 -5.09 -6.07
N LYS A 101 11.08 -6.16 -6.40
CA LYS A 101 10.17 -6.19 -7.56
C LYS A 101 8.94 -5.29 -7.36
N ALA A 102 8.32 -5.35 -6.17
CA ALA A 102 7.15 -4.53 -5.86
C ALA A 102 7.47 -3.03 -5.96
N ARG A 103 8.59 -2.57 -5.35
CA ARG A 103 8.99 -1.16 -5.44
C ARG A 103 9.29 -0.71 -6.88
N GLU A 104 9.85 -1.59 -7.72
CA GLU A 104 10.08 -1.30 -9.15
C GLU A 104 8.76 -1.13 -9.90
N ILE A 105 7.77 -1.99 -9.65
CA ILE A 105 6.43 -1.92 -10.24
C ILE A 105 5.73 -0.62 -9.82
N LEU A 106 5.80 -0.26 -8.55
CA LEU A 106 5.21 0.97 -8.01
C LEU A 106 5.98 2.24 -8.42
N GLY A 107 7.25 2.11 -8.78
CA GLY A 107 8.15 3.21 -9.09
C GLY A 107 8.60 4.00 -7.85
N VAL A 108 8.55 3.40 -6.67
CA VAL A 108 8.90 4.04 -5.40
C VAL A 108 10.34 3.74 -4.97
N GLN A 109 10.90 4.62 -4.14
CA GLN A 109 12.09 4.31 -3.37
C GLN A 109 11.69 3.45 -2.16
N GLN A 110 12.61 2.62 -1.66
CA GLN A 110 12.37 1.78 -0.49
C GLN A 110 13.59 1.71 0.42
N ARG A 111 13.34 1.66 1.75
CA ARG A 111 14.39 1.47 2.76
C ARG A 111 13.91 0.56 3.88
N PHE A 112 14.65 -0.52 4.14
CA PHE A 112 14.49 -1.31 5.36
C PHE A 112 15.14 -0.59 6.54
N LEU A 113 14.48 -0.54 7.70
CA LEU A 113 15.03 0.03 8.92
C LEU A 113 15.78 -0.99 9.77
N GLY A 114 15.64 -2.28 9.49
CA GLY A 114 16.51 -3.34 9.99
C GLY A 114 16.11 -3.98 11.32
N PHE A 115 14.88 -3.74 11.79
CA PHE A 115 14.35 -4.44 12.95
C PHE A 115 13.98 -5.88 12.62
N THR A 116 13.91 -6.71 13.65
CA THR A 116 13.51 -8.12 13.53
C THR A 116 12.00 -8.24 13.73
N ASP A 117 11.33 -8.89 12.80
CA ASP A 117 9.89 -9.20 12.84
C ASP A 117 9.49 -9.88 14.17
N SER A 118 8.37 -9.47 14.75
CA SER A 118 7.84 -10.04 16.00
C SER A 118 7.06 -11.33 15.79
N GLY A 119 6.58 -11.56 14.57
CA GLY A 119 5.59 -12.59 14.26
C GLY A 119 4.20 -12.23 14.79
N LEU A 120 3.20 -12.99 14.39
CA LEU A 120 1.85 -12.88 14.92
C LEU A 120 1.62 -14.00 15.94
N PRO A 121 1.56 -13.69 17.25
CA PRO A 121 1.34 -14.73 18.27
C PRO A 121 -0.08 -15.28 18.18
N GLU A 122 -0.20 -16.60 18.23
CA GLU A 122 -1.47 -17.33 18.22
C GLU A 122 -1.62 -18.16 19.49
N GLY A 123 -2.84 -18.32 19.97
CA GLY A 123 -3.18 -19.14 21.12
C GLY A 123 -3.96 -18.40 22.21
N ASP A 124 -4.44 -19.16 23.20
CA ASP A 124 -5.12 -18.62 24.39
C ASP A 124 -4.59 -19.38 25.63
N PRO A 125 -3.82 -18.73 26.51
CA PRO A 125 -3.32 -17.35 26.41
C PRO A 125 -2.28 -17.18 25.30
N LEU A 126 -2.15 -15.94 24.78
CA LEU A 126 -1.12 -15.62 23.80
C LEU A 126 0.29 -15.90 24.36
N PRO A 127 1.19 -16.52 23.59
CA PRO A 127 2.58 -16.70 24.01
C PRO A 127 3.30 -15.34 24.10
N PRO A 128 4.40 -15.23 24.89
CA PRO A 128 5.23 -14.05 24.90
C PRO A 128 5.87 -13.81 23.54
N LEU A 129 6.06 -12.54 23.18
CA LEU A 129 6.81 -12.19 21.98
C LEU A 129 8.29 -12.60 22.10
N PRO A 130 8.94 -12.93 20.98
CA PRO A 130 10.36 -13.30 20.97
C PRO A 130 11.27 -12.15 21.44
N ASP A 131 12.29 -12.46 22.22
CA ASP A 131 13.28 -11.46 22.65
C ASP A 131 13.95 -10.77 21.46
N GLY A 132 14.17 -9.46 21.55
CA GLY A 132 14.81 -8.63 20.53
C GLY A 132 13.99 -8.42 19.26
N CYS A 133 12.68 -8.68 19.29
CA CYS A 133 11.78 -8.35 18.20
C CYS A 133 11.35 -6.88 18.24
N PHE A 134 10.91 -6.37 17.10
CA PHE A 134 10.56 -4.96 16.90
C PHE A 134 9.52 -4.43 17.89
N ALA A 135 8.48 -5.18 18.15
CA ALA A 135 7.42 -4.76 19.06
C ALA A 135 7.89 -4.55 20.51
N LEU A 136 9.00 -5.19 20.93
CA LEU A 136 9.59 -5.05 22.26
C LEU A 136 10.67 -3.97 22.36
N GLU A 137 11.08 -3.37 21.23
CA GLU A 137 12.05 -2.29 21.24
C GLU A 137 11.52 -1.07 22.01
N LYS A 138 12.41 -0.36 22.69
CA LYS A 138 12.03 0.92 23.30
C LYS A 138 11.65 1.92 22.22
N LEU A 139 10.67 2.76 22.50
CA LEU A 139 10.15 3.69 21.50
C LEU A 139 11.26 4.60 20.95
N GLU A 140 12.11 5.14 21.81
CA GLU A 140 13.18 6.03 21.39
C GLU A 140 14.18 5.34 20.46
N ASP A 141 14.58 4.10 20.80
CA ASP A 141 15.54 3.32 20.01
C ASP A 141 14.91 2.88 18.66
N ALA A 142 13.62 2.53 18.67
CA ALA A 142 12.87 2.13 17.48
C ALA A 142 12.57 3.32 16.53
N ALA A 143 12.38 4.52 17.08
CA ALA A 143 12.03 5.71 16.30
C ALA A 143 13.26 6.38 15.67
N GLU A 144 14.45 6.25 16.25
CA GLU A 144 15.65 6.95 15.78
C GLU A 144 15.96 6.73 14.30
N PRO A 145 15.94 5.50 13.75
CA PRO A 145 16.17 5.27 12.31
C PRO A 145 15.12 5.95 11.43
N LEU A 146 13.85 5.98 11.86
CA LEU A 146 12.79 6.66 11.12
C LEU A 146 12.91 8.17 11.20
N VAL A 147 13.26 8.74 12.35
CA VAL A 147 13.57 10.17 12.50
C VAL A 147 14.71 10.58 11.58
N ALA A 148 15.79 9.78 11.52
CA ALA A 148 16.91 10.03 10.61
C ALA A 148 16.45 10.01 9.15
N LEU A 149 15.61 9.04 8.77
CA LEU A 149 15.04 8.94 7.42
C LEU A 149 14.15 10.15 7.09
N VAL A 150 13.28 10.56 8.00
CA VAL A 150 12.43 11.75 7.83
C VAL A 150 13.29 13.01 7.62
N ARG A 151 14.37 13.18 8.40
CA ARG A 151 15.30 14.32 8.25
C ARG A 151 16.12 14.27 6.96
N GLU A 152 16.46 13.07 6.48
CA GLU A 152 17.18 12.86 5.23
C GLU A 152 16.27 13.10 4.01
N PHE A 153 15.15 12.37 3.96
CA PHE A 153 14.23 12.39 2.80
C PHE A 153 13.35 13.64 2.76
N ARG A 154 13.07 14.24 3.92
CA ARG A 154 12.27 15.46 4.08
C ARG A 154 10.85 15.36 3.50
N PRO A 155 10.05 14.37 3.88
CA PRO A 155 8.70 14.22 3.38
C PRO A 155 7.80 15.35 3.85
N HIS A 156 6.85 15.75 3.00
CA HIS A 156 5.79 16.69 3.37
C HIS A 156 4.61 15.94 4.01
N VAL A 157 4.39 14.70 3.59
CA VAL A 157 3.30 13.84 4.04
C VAL A 157 3.87 12.51 4.51
N LEU A 158 3.38 12.03 5.67
CA LEU A 158 3.60 10.68 6.19
C LEU A 158 2.30 9.88 6.11
N LEU A 159 2.41 8.61 5.73
CA LEU A 159 1.34 7.60 5.83
C LEU A 159 1.78 6.52 6.81
N THR A 160 0.86 6.04 7.66
CA THR A 160 1.09 4.93 8.59
C THR A 160 -0.23 4.27 8.99
N TYR A 161 -0.20 3.32 9.91
CA TYR A 161 -1.39 2.70 10.49
C TYR A 161 -2.01 3.59 11.58
N ASP A 162 -3.27 3.28 11.94
CA ASP A 162 -3.91 3.81 13.14
C ASP A 162 -3.32 3.16 14.42
N GLU A 163 -3.79 3.58 15.58
CA GLU A 163 -3.36 3.07 16.88
C GLU A 163 -3.62 1.57 17.10
N ASN A 164 -4.47 0.96 16.26
CA ASN A 164 -4.76 -0.48 16.28
C ASN A 164 -3.94 -1.25 15.22
N GLY A 165 -3.06 -0.56 14.47
CA GLY A 165 -2.26 -1.16 13.41
C GLY A 165 -3.04 -1.53 12.14
N GLY A 166 -4.29 -1.07 11.99
CA GLY A 166 -5.22 -1.55 10.95
C GLY A 166 -5.79 -2.95 11.25
N TYR A 167 -4.97 -3.85 11.77
CA TYR A 167 -5.32 -5.09 12.50
C TYR A 167 -4.26 -5.30 13.60
N PRO A 168 -4.56 -6.08 14.68
CA PRO A 168 -3.76 -6.08 15.90
C PRO A 168 -2.47 -6.91 15.80
N HIS A 169 -1.66 -6.69 14.75
CA HIS A 169 -0.30 -7.22 14.68
C HIS A 169 0.63 -6.39 15.56
N PRO A 170 1.46 -7.00 16.43
CA PRO A 170 2.35 -6.26 17.33
C PRO A 170 3.24 -5.24 16.59
N ASP A 171 3.79 -5.61 15.44
CA ASP A 171 4.64 -4.73 14.64
C ASP A 171 3.87 -3.59 13.97
N HIS A 172 2.60 -3.78 13.62
CA HIS A 172 1.77 -2.70 13.07
C HIS A 172 1.47 -1.64 14.14
N VAL A 173 1.11 -2.07 15.35
CA VAL A 173 0.90 -1.18 16.50
C VAL A 173 2.19 -0.43 16.81
N LYS A 174 3.32 -1.13 16.85
CA LYS A 174 4.63 -0.51 17.07
C LYS A 174 5.03 0.46 15.96
N THR A 175 4.72 0.14 14.71
CA THR A 175 4.95 1.03 13.55
C THR A 175 4.15 2.33 13.68
N HIS A 176 2.90 2.26 14.15
CA HIS A 176 2.12 3.45 14.48
C HIS A 176 2.83 4.32 15.50
N GLU A 177 3.23 3.75 16.65
CA GLU A 177 3.92 4.48 17.73
C GLU A 177 5.18 5.18 17.20
N VAL A 178 6.02 4.44 16.46
CA VAL A 178 7.27 4.92 15.87
C VAL A 178 7.04 6.03 14.84
N ALA A 179 5.99 5.92 14.03
CA ALA A 179 5.66 6.93 13.03
C ALA A 179 5.14 8.24 13.65
N ILE A 180 4.32 8.14 14.71
CA ILE A 180 3.87 9.30 15.49
C ILE A 180 5.08 10.00 16.14
N GLU A 181 5.95 9.23 16.81
CA GLU A 181 7.16 9.75 17.42
C GLU A 181 8.06 10.47 16.39
N ALA A 182 8.26 9.86 15.23
CA ALA A 182 9.08 10.46 14.17
C ALA A 182 8.45 11.74 13.59
N PHE A 183 7.11 11.79 13.42
CA PHE A 183 6.41 12.99 12.97
C PHE A 183 6.58 14.17 13.94
N GLU A 184 6.50 13.90 15.26
CA GLU A 184 6.58 14.91 16.30
C GLU A 184 8.02 15.33 16.60
N ALA A 185 8.97 14.38 16.57
CA ALA A 185 10.34 14.61 16.95
C ALA A 185 11.26 15.13 15.84
N ALA A 186 10.94 14.87 14.57
CA ALA A 186 11.88 15.17 13.49
C ALA A 186 12.17 16.67 13.31
N ALA A 187 11.29 17.56 13.77
CA ALA A 187 11.49 19.01 13.73
C ALA A 187 12.33 19.55 14.90
N ASP A 188 12.40 18.80 16.00
CA ASP A 188 13.08 19.24 17.23
C ASP A 188 14.58 18.91 17.16
N PRO A 189 15.48 19.92 17.17
CA PRO A 189 16.93 19.68 17.12
C PRO A 189 17.49 18.99 18.37
N ASP A 190 16.80 19.09 19.52
CA ASP A 190 17.25 18.54 20.80
C ASP A 190 16.82 17.05 20.95
N ARG A 191 15.85 16.60 20.15
CA ARG A 191 15.48 15.19 20.06
C ARG A 191 16.27 14.51 18.96
N TYR A 192 16.83 13.34 19.24
CA TYR A 192 17.68 12.58 18.30
C TYR A 192 18.78 13.43 17.64
N PRO A 193 19.69 14.05 18.43
CA PRO A 193 20.61 15.09 17.95
C PRO A 193 21.61 14.59 16.89
N GLY A 194 21.84 13.27 16.83
CA GLY A 194 22.72 12.63 15.83
C GLY A 194 22.07 12.34 14.48
N SER A 195 20.75 12.48 14.36
CA SER A 195 19.95 11.93 13.25
C SER A 195 19.69 12.93 12.11
N GLY A 196 20.57 13.91 11.89
CA GLY A 196 20.51 14.84 10.76
C GLY A 196 19.83 16.19 11.07
N ARG A 197 19.64 17.02 10.04
CA ARG A 197 19.04 18.36 10.19
C ARG A 197 17.55 18.26 10.42
N PRO A 198 16.96 19.00 11.37
CA PRO A 198 15.53 19.00 11.63
C PRO A 198 14.68 19.22 10.38
N TRP A 199 13.57 18.51 10.32
CA TRP A 199 12.57 18.63 9.27
C TRP A 199 11.17 18.37 9.82
N GLN A 200 10.19 19.22 9.50
CA GLN A 200 8.80 19.05 9.90
C GLN A 200 7.96 18.53 8.73
N PRO A 201 7.49 17.28 8.78
CA PRO A 201 6.38 16.84 7.91
C PRO A 201 5.13 17.66 8.23
N LEU A 202 4.30 17.92 7.23
CA LEU A 202 3.16 18.84 7.37
C LEU A 202 1.84 18.12 7.64
N LYS A 203 1.71 16.88 7.14
CA LYS A 203 0.52 16.07 7.35
C LYS A 203 0.89 14.61 7.67
N LEU A 204 0.05 13.98 8.48
CA LEU A 204 0.13 12.56 8.78
C LEU A 204 -1.25 11.95 8.62
N TYR A 205 -1.29 10.83 7.88
CA TYR A 205 -2.51 10.09 7.59
C TYR A 205 -2.41 8.64 8.04
N TYR A 206 -3.56 8.08 8.42
CA TYR A 206 -3.72 6.65 8.64
C TYR A 206 -4.37 6.00 7.43
N PHE A 207 -3.91 4.80 7.07
CA PHE A 207 -4.56 3.99 6.04
C PHE A 207 -5.93 3.52 6.52
N ALA A 208 -6.96 3.69 5.68
CA ALA A 208 -8.31 3.23 5.93
C ALA A 208 -8.74 2.23 4.84
N THR A 209 -8.00 1.13 4.72
CA THR A 209 -8.15 0.18 3.59
C THR A 209 -9.41 -0.67 3.71
N PHE A 210 -9.72 -1.15 4.91
CA PHE A 210 -10.83 -2.08 5.16
C PHE A 210 -11.91 -1.41 5.99
N HIS A 211 -12.98 -0.98 5.34
CA HIS A 211 -14.16 -0.44 6.02
C HIS A 211 -15.45 -0.89 5.31
N LYS A 212 -16.54 -0.97 6.09
CA LYS A 212 -17.81 -1.55 5.67
C LYS A 212 -18.35 -0.95 4.38
N ALA A 213 -18.32 0.38 4.25
CA ALA A 213 -18.89 1.07 3.07
C ALA A 213 -18.20 0.65 1.76
N ARG A 214 -16.85 0.57 1.74
CA ARG A 214 -16.10 0.12 0.57
C ARG A 214 -16.43 -1.32 0.22
N ILE A 215 -16.42 -2.22 1.22
CA ILE A 215 -16.70 -3.64 1.01
C ILE A 215 -18.12 -3.86 0.52
N THR A 216 -19.09 -3.10 1.04
CA THR A 216 -20.48 -3.13 0.57
C THR A 216 -20.57 -2.72 -0.90
N ALA A 217 -19.93 -1.62 -1.29
CA ALA A 217 -19.93 -1.16 -2.68
C ALA A 217 -19.29 -2.18 -3.64
N LEU A 218 -18.18 -2.83 -3.24
CA LEU A 218 -17.55 -3.90 -4.03
C LEU A 218 -18.47 -5.12 -4.16
N HIS A 219 -19.13 -5.52 -3.06
CA HIS A 219 -20.11 -6.61 -3.07
C HIS A 219 -21.26 -6.33 -4.03
N GLU A 220 -21.89 -5.17 -3.92
CA GLU A 220 -23.02 -4.77 -4.77
C GLU A 220 -22.64 -4.73 -6.26
N GLU A 221 -21.44 -4.24 -6.58
CA GLU A 221 -20.94 -4.19 -7.95
C GLU A 221 -20.72 -5.59 -8.53
N LEU A 222 -20.14 -6.53 -7.77
CA LEU A 222 -19.97 -7.91 -8.19
C LEU A 222 -21.33 -8.57 -8.44
N VAL A 223 -22.29 -8.41 -7.52
CA VAL A 223 -23.66 -8.94 -7.68
C VAL A 223 -24.33 -8.33 -8.91
N ARG A 224 -24.21 -7.02 -9.13
CA ARG A 224 -24.77 -6.33 -10.31
C ARG A 224 -24.19 -6.88 -11.61
N ARG A 225 -22.93 -7.32 -11.62
CA ARG A 225 -22.28 -7.97 -12.80
C ARG A 225 -22.60 -9.47 -12.93
N GLY A 226 -23.33 -10.05 -11.99
CA GLY A 226 -23.60 -11.49 -11.96
C GLY A 226 -22.36 -12.34 -11.60
N LEU A 227 -21.39 -11.73 -10.89
CA LEU A 227 -20.20 -12.40 -10.39
C LEU A 227 -20.41 -12.88 -8.96
N GLU A 228 -19.72 -13.97 -8.59
CA GLU A 228 -19.67 -14.42 -7.21
C GLU A 228 -18.91 -13.40 -6.34
N SER A 229 -19.46 -13.10 -5.18
CA SER A 229 -18.84 -12.15 -4.25
C SER A 229 -18.31 -12.86 -3.00
N PRO A 230 -17.01 -12.79 -2.71
CA PRO A 230 -16.45 -13.36 -1.48
C PRO A 230 -16.82 -12.53 -0.24
N TYR A 231 -17.42 -11.36 -0.42
CA TYR A 231 -17.70 -10.42 0.67
C TYR A 231 -19.05 -10.65 1.35
N ALA A 232 -19.92 -11.52 0.80
CA ALA A 232 -21.28 -11.74 1.32
C ALA A 232 -21.28 -12.26 2.77
N GLU A 233 -20.49 -13.31 3.03
CA GLU A 233 -20.35 -13.89 4.37
C GLU A 233 -19.67 -12.92 5.34
N TRP A 234 -18.65 -12.23 4.88
CA TRP A 234 -17.96 -11.23 5.69
C TRP A 234 -18.89 -10.08 6.10
N LEU A 235 -19.69 -9.54 5.16
CA LEU A 235 -20.67 -8.50 5.47
C LEU A 235 -21.78 -8.99 6.40
N ALA A 236 -22.20 -10.24 6.26
CA ALA A 236 -23.24 -10.84 7.14
C ALA A 236 -22.73 -10.99 8.58
N ASN A 237 -21.43 -11.23 8.76
CA ASN A 237 -20.78 -11.39 10.06
C ASN A 237 -20.06 -10.11 10.53
N TRP A 238 -20.27 -8.98 9.81
CA TRP A 238 -19.63 -7.72 10.19
C TRP A 238 -20.20 -7.25 11.52
N GLU A 239 -19.42 -7.43 12.56
CA GLU A 239 -19.71 -6.83 13.85
C GLU A 239 -19.40 -5.32 13.76
N ASP A 240 -20.38 -4.49 14.10
CA ASP A 240 -20.12 -3.08 14.34
C ASP A 240 -19.09 -3.03 15.48
N GLU A 241 -18.02 -2.30 15.26
CA GLU A 241 -16.78 -2.16 16.03
C GLU A 241 -16.80 -2.80 17.44
N PRO A 242 -15.81 -3.61 17.83
CA PRO A 242 -15.69 -4.14 19.19
C PRO A 242 -15.84 -3.02 20.23
N GLU A 243 -16.50 -3.29 21.36
CA GLU A 243 -16.68 -2.31 22.42
C GLU A 243 -15.38 -1.59 22.74
N GLY A 244 -15.37 -0.25 22.54
CA GLY A 244 -14.22 0.61 22.81
C GLY A 244 -13.35 0.96 21.60
N ARG A 245 -13.55 0.37 20.42
CA ARG A 245 -12.88 0.75 19.18
C ARG A 245 -13.74 1.75 18.40
N LYS A 246 -13.22 2.96 18.21
CA LYS A 246 -13.90 3.96 17.38
C LYS A 246 -13.59 3.71 15.92
N ALA A 247 -14.62 3.62 15.07
CA ALA A 247 -14.44 3.53 13.62
C ALA A 247 -13.57 4.69 13.12
N LEU A 248 -12.62 4.39 12.25
CA LEU A 248 -11.77 5.39 11.64
C LEU A 248 -12.59 6.24 10.66
N GLU A 249 -12.68 7.54 10.91
CA GLU A 249 -13.39 8.46 10.01
C GLU A 249 -12.61 8.62 8.71
N ILE A 250 -13.28 8.41 7.58
CA ILE A 250 -12.69 8.64 6.25
C ILE A 250 -12.74 10.15 5.98
N THR A 251 -11.59 10.80 6.05
CA THR A 251 -11.45 12.25 5.80
C THR A 251 -10.90 12.56 4.42
N THR A 252 -10.26 11.58 3.78
CA THR A 252 -9.56 11.78 2.52
C THR A 252 -9.73 10.55 1.63
N GLN A 253 -10.17 10.78 0.39
CA GLN A 253 -10.41 9.74 -0.62
C GLN A 253 -9.63 10.06 -1.88
N VAL A 254 -8.46 9.45 -2.05
CA VAL A 254 -7.57 9.72 -3.18
C VAL A 254 -8.03 8.97 -4.43
N PRO A 255 -8.43 9.65 -5.53
CA PRO A 255 -8.83 8.99 -6.77
C PRO A 255 -7.63 8.29 -7.42
N CYS A 256 -7.57 6.97 -7.37
CA CYS A 256 -6.45 6.18 -7.88
C CYS A 256 -6.88 4.89 -8.62
N GLY A 257 -8.15 4.76 -8.97
CA GLY A 257 -8.71 3.56 -9.62
C GLY A 257 -7.99 3.16 -10.91
N ALA A 258 -7.46 4.11 -11.68
CA ALA A 258 -6.66 3.83 -12.88
C ALA A 258 -5.33 3.10 -12.58
N PHE A 259 -4.91 3.03 -11.32
CA PHE A 259 -3.67 2.40 -10.86
C PHE A 259 -3.90 1.06 -10.12
N PHE A 260 -5.14 0.57 -10.03
CA PHE A 260 -5.42 -0.69 -9.34
C PHE A 260 -4.71 -1.89 -9.97
N SER A 261 -4.55 -1.93 -11.30
CA SER A 261 -3.77 -2.98 -11.95
C SER A 261 -2.27 -2.93 -11.61
N ILE A 262 -1.71 -1.76 -11.31
CA ILE A 262 -0.31 -1.61 -10.85
C ILE A 262 -0.20 -2.12 -9.40
N ARG A 263 -1.15 -1.78 -8.53
CA ARG A 263 -1.26 -2.34 -7.18
C ARG A 263 -1.31 -3.87 -7.21
N ASP A 264 -2.17 -4.44 -8.04
CA ASP A 264 -2.33 -5.89 -8.14
C ASP A 264 -1.05 -6.59 -8.62
N GLN A 265 -0.31 -5.97 -9.55
CA GLN A 265 1.00 -6.48 -9.97
C GLN A 265 2.04 -6.41 -8.83
N ALA A 266 2.04 -5.34 -8.04
CA ALA A 266 2.91 -5.21 -6.88
C ALA A 266 2.58 -6.26 -5.80
N LEU A 267 1.29 -6.48 -5.52
CA LEU A 267 0.84 -7.56 -4.64
C LEU A 267 1.34 -8.93 -5.12
N LEU A 268 1.18 -9.25 -6.40
CA LEU A 268 1.63 -10.53 -6.99
C LEU A 268 3.16 -10.70 -6.96
N ALA A 269 3.93 -9.61 -6.84
CA ALA A 269 5.37 -9.70 -6.66
C ALA A 269 5.78 -10.30 -5.32
N HIS A 270 4.92 -10.19 -4.29
CA HIS A 270 5.09 -10.82 -2.97
C HIS A 270 4.58 -12.28 -2.99
N ALA A 271 5.16 -13.09 -3.86
CA ALA A 271 4.69 -14.44 -4.17
C ALA A 271 4.63 -15.39 -2.95
N THR A 272 5.44 -15.17 -1.91
CA THR A 272 5.37 -15.97 -0.66
C THR A 272 4.16 -15.60 0.19
N GLN A 273 3.62 -14.38 0.06
CA GLN A 273 2.55 -13.85 0.90
C GLN A 273 1.20 -13.81 0.17
N ILE A 274 1.22 -13.74 -1.16
CA ILE A 274 0.02 -13.53 -1.97
C ILE A 274 -0.23 -14.75 -2.86
N ASP A 275 -1.37 -15.40 -2.62
CA ASP A 275 -1.91 -16.41 -3.53
C ASP A 275 -2.66 -15.71 -4.68
N PRO A 276 -2.28 -15.95 -5.95
CA PRO A 276 -2.99 -15.37 -7.10
C PRO A 276 -4.48 -15.71 -7.17
N GLU A 277 -4.91 -16.81 -6.53
CA GLU A 277 -6.31 -17.24 -6.46
C GLU A 277 -7.04 -16.73 -5.21
N SER A 278 -6.39 -15.88 -4.40
CA SER A 278 -6.97 -15.34 -3.18
C SER A 278 -8.10 -14.33 -3.45
N SER A 279 -8.90 -14.09 -2.42
CA SER A 279 -9.99 -13.10 -2.45
C SER A 279 -9.53 -11.66 -2.74
N TRP A 280 -8.23 -11.36 -2.66
CA TRP A 280 -7.66 -10.07 -3.07
C TRP A 280 -8.01 -9.72 -4.52
N PHE A 281 -8.04 -10.72 -5.41
CA PHE A 281 -8.25 -10.57 -6.85
C PHE A 281 -9.67 -10.94 -7.29
N ALA A 282 -10.55 -11.29 -6.35
CA ALA A 282 -11.93 -11.68 -6.66
C ALA A 282 -12.77 -10.57 -7.30
N CYS A 283 -12.46 -9.31 -6.99
CA CYS A 283 -13.08 -8.16 -7.64
C CYS A 283 -12.13 -7.61 -8.72
N PRO A 284 -12.45 -7.73 -10.01
CA PRO A 284 -11.60 -7.23 -11.10
C PRO A 284 -11.33 -5.72 -10.98
N PRO A 285 -10.14 -5.22 -11.40
CA PRO A 285 -9.77 -3.80 -11.26
C PRO A 285 -10.78 -2.82 -11.85
N ASP A 286 -11.40 -3.16 -12.99
CA ASP A 286 -12.44 -2.34 -13.61
C ASP A 286 -13.76 -2.32 -12.81
N ALA A 287 -14.08 -3.40 -12.12
CA ALA A 287 -15.23 -3.45 -11.21
C ALA A 287 -14.92 -2.64 -9.94
N GLN A 288 -13.72 -2.78 -9.39
CA GLN A 288 -13.28 -1.95 -8.26
C GLN A 288 -13.30 -0.46 -8.60
N GLN A 289 -12.79 -0.08 -9.78
CA GLN A 289 -12.79 1.30 -10.25
C GLN A 289 -14.20 1.85 -10.43
N ALA A 290 -15.15 1.02 -10.84
CA ALA A 290 -16.56 1.43 -10.99
C ALA A 290 -17.26 1.61 -9.65
N ALA A 291 -16.98 0.74 -8.67
CA ALA A 291 -17.64 0.72 -7.36
C ALA A 291 -17.00 1.70 -6.37
N TRP A 292 -15.65 1.71 -6.32
CA TRP A 292 -14.88 2.48 -5.33
C TRP A 292 -13.51 2.88 -5.92
N PRO A 293 -13.43 4.02 -6.65
CA PRO A 293 -12.24 4.41 -7.41
C PRO A 293 -11.11 5.02 -6.55
N THR A 294 -11.20 4.93 -5.23
CA THR A 294 -10.28 5.60 -4.29
C THR A 294 -9.57 4.62 -3.37
N GLU A 295 -8.42 5.03 -2.87
CA GLU A 295 -7.88 4.57 -1.60
C GLU A 295 -8.15 5.64 -0.54
N ASP A 296 -8.49 5.19 0.67
CA ASP A 296 -9.10 6.02 1.69
C ASP A 296 -8.15 6.19 2.89
N TYR A 297 -8.22 7.37 3.50
CA TYR A 297 -7.32 7.76 4.59
C TYR A 297 -8.06 8.55 5.65
N HIS A 298 -7.49 8.54 6.86
CA HIS A 298 -7.85 9.44 7.94
C HIS A 298 -6.75 10.46 8.17
N LEU A 299 -7.07 11.75 8.12
CA LEU A 299 -6.13 12.84 8.46
C LEU A 299 -5.93 12.90 9.98
N ALA A 300 -4.85 12.31 10.46
CA ALA A 300 -4.54 12.25 11.89
C ALA A 300 -3.90 13.54 12.41
N ARG A 301 -3.05 14.19 11.61
CA ARG A 301 -2.39 15.47 11.93
C ARG A 301 -2.29 16.35 10.70
N SER A 302 -2.54 17.65 10.87
CA SER A 302 -2.27 18.66 9.84
C SER A 302 -1.68 19.92 10.48
N LEU A 303 -0.59 20.40 9.91
CA LEU A 303 0.04 21.68 10.24
C LEU A 303 -0.22 22.72 9.13
N VAL A 304 -1.13 22.42 8.23
CA VAL A 304 -1.60 23.31 7.17
C VAL A 304 -3.13 23.37 7.18
N ASP A 305 -3.68 24.49 6.77
CA ASP A 305 -5.13 24.61 6.60
C ASP A 305 -5.57 23.75 5.42
N THR A 306 -6.66 23.02 5.59
CA THR A 306 -7.26 22.17 4.59
C THR A 306 -8.77 22.05 4.84
N GLU A 307 -9.54 21.83 3.77
CA GLU A 307 -10.98 21.57 3.84
C GLU A 307 -11.23 20.07 3.74
N LEU A 308 -12.10 19.54 4.62
CA LEU A 308 -12.48 18.13 4.60
C LEU A 308 -13.89 17.96 3.99
N PRO A 309 -14.16 16.87 3.24
CA PRO A 309 -13.21 15.80 2.89
C PRO A 309 -12.21 16.23 1.79
N GLU A 310 -11.01 15.62 1.80
CA GLU A 310 -9.97 15.83 0.79
C GLU A 310 -9.99 14.74 -0.29
N ASP A 311 -9.42 15.08 -1.46
CA ASP A 311 -9.12 14.13 -2.54
C ASP A 311 -7.62 14.09 -2.93
N ASP A 312 -6.79 14.84 -2.20
CA ASP A 312 -5.34 14.93 -2.39
C ASP A 312 -4.62 15.03 -1.03
N LEU A 313 -3.71 14.11 -0.75
CA LEU A 313 -2.89 14.12 0.46
C LEU A 313 -2.04 15.39 0.60
N PHE A 314 -1.77 16.09 -0.50
CA PHE A 314 -1.02 17.35 -0.52
C PHE A 314 -1.91 18.60 -0.53
N ALA A 315 -3.21 18.48 -0.27
CA ALA A 315 -4.10 19.64 -0.12
C ALA A 315 -3.55 20.62 0.94
N GLY A 316 -3.51 21.92 0.63
CA GLY A 316 -2.91 22.96 1.47
C GLY A 316 -1.37 23.02 1.45
N ILE A 317 -0.68 22.02 0.85
CA ILE A 317 0.79 21.97 0.76
C ILE A 317 1.28 22.47 -0.61
N ARG A 318 0.60 22.10 -1.71
CA ARG A 318 1.06 22.40 -3.08
C ARG A 318 1.34 23.90 -3.31
N GLU A 319 0.49 24.77 -2.78
CA GLU A 319 0.63 26.22 -2.91
C GLU A 319 1.83 26.78 -2.13
N ARG A 320 2.30 26.08 -1.09
CA ARG A 320 3.47 26.49 -0.30
C ARG A 320 4.79 26.11 -0.97
N VAL A 321 4.82 24.99 -1.70
CA VAL A 321 6.04 24.48 -2.38
C VAL A 321 6.23 25.16 -3.74
N SER A 322 5.17 25.65 -4.37
CA SER A 322 5.20 26.36 -5.65
C SER A 322 5.62 27.85 -5.55
N ARG A 323 5.85 28.37 -4.34
CA ARG A 323 6.34 29.74 -4.04
C ARG A 323 7.81 29.75 -3.73
#